data_3b14c296247368fb1f73707c1691a00e
#
_entry.id   3b14c296247368fb1f73707c1691a00e
#
_cell.length_a   1.000
_cell.length_b   1.000
_cell.length_c   1.000
_cell.angle_alpha   90.00
_cell.angle_beta   90.00
_cell.angle_gamma   90.00
#
_symmetry.space_group_name_H-M   'P 1'
#
loop_
_entity.id
_entity.type
_entity.pdbx_description
1 polymer ?
#
loop_
_entity_poly.entity_id
_entity_poly.type
_entity_poly.pdbx_seq_one_letter_code
_entity_poly.pdbx_strand_id
1 'polypeptide(L)'
;MSLEKFIPTLPSLLPVQGQPFIHRDLSWLQFNERVLLEALTTSNPLLERMKFLGITSSNLDEFFQIRFASLGKKILQLQKAKPEDAPAFVKIRDTLIEDVVRFGVSQSETLDILSSELDAVGIRVATDIDEEDPEFEIGRGVFLSHIFPQLPAPEDFTPTKLSLLDNLESAAVVKDSLWIRIPRALPPVFLVRGREGFDSRLYLFFLDDLIMDHLGAALGKPGEAGVVRLTRDGDFTLELELGEDSESVPDRVRTATRARDRGRPVRLQYRGEIADRVVLYALSGLKLEYGQIFTSPVSLCLQGLTPMAANLTQERPELTYPALKNLIPKRLERAKEVFEEL
;
A
#
# COMPACT_ATOMS: atom_id res chain seq x y z
N MET A 1 10.98 21.21 16.64
CA MET A 1 10.70 20.02 17.45
C MET A 1 11.78 18.99 17.11
N SER A 2 12.54 18.46 18.07
CA SER A 2 13.72 17.64 17.76
C SER A 2 13.27 16.27 17.26
N LEU A 3 13.87 15.80 16.17
CA LEU A 3 13.67 14.48 15.57
C LEU A 3 13.84 13.29 16.54
N GLU A 4 14.53 13.53 17.66
CA GLU A 4 14.75 12.52 18.71
C GLU A 4 13.47 12.02 19.42
N LYS A 5 12.36 12.77 19.32
CA LYS A 5 11.06 12.35 19.88
C LYS A 5 10.27 11.43 18.94
N PHE A 6 10.62 11.38 17.67
CA PHE A 6 9.93 10.63 16.62
C PHE A 6 10.66 9.37 16.14
N ILE A 7 11.81 9.05 16.74
CA ILE A 7 12.36 7.73 16.55
C ILE A 7 11.51 6.81 17.44
N PRO A 8 10.56 6.03 16.88
CA PRO A 8 9.97 4.96 17.65
C PRO A 8 11.18 4.14 18.09
N THR A 9 11.48 4.14 19.38
CA THR A 9 12.37 3.14 19.94
C THR A 9 11.65 1.81 19.69
N LEU A 10 11.95 1.19 18.54
CA LEU A 10 11.75 -0.23 18.43
C LEU A 10 12.33 -0.82 19.71
N PRO A 11 11.54 -1.62 20.46
CA PRO A 11 12.08 -2.33 21.57
C PRO A 11 13.31 -3.00 21.01
N SER A 12 14.48 -2.62 21.53
CA SER A 12 15.79 -3.05 21.05
C SER A 12 15.65 -4.51 20.66
N LEU A 13 15.69 -4.80 19.37
CA LEU A 13 15.89 -6.13 18.86
C LEU A 13 17.35 -6.47 19.19
N LEU A 14 17.62 -6.50 20.52
CA LEU A 14 18.83 -7.10 21.03
C LEU A 14 18.80 -8.53 20.50
N PRO A 15 19.92 -8.99 19.92
CA PRO A 15 20.05 -10.39 19.55
C PRO A 15 19.50 -11.23 20.71
N VAL A 16 18.54 -12.12 20.41
CA VAL A 16 18.10 -13.12 21.41
C VAL A 16 19.39 -13.69 21.98
N GLN A 17 19.54 -13.65 23.31
CA GLN A 17 20.77 -14.05 24.00
C GLN A 17 21.35 -15.30 23.35
N GLY A 18 22.54 -15.18 22.76
CA GLY A 18 23.24 -16.27 22.07
C GLY A 18 23.16 -16.31 20.55
N GLN A 19 22.41 -15.44 19.88
CA GLN A 19 22.43 -15.34 18.41
C GLN A 19 23.06 -14.00 17.97
N PRO A 20 24.19 -14.03 17.22
CA PRO A 20 24.89 -12.82 16.79
C PRO A 20 24.18 -12.08 15.63
N PHE A 21 23.06 -12.60 15.13
CA PHE A 21 22.36 -12.07 13.96
C PHE A 21 20.90 -11.79 14.23
N ILE A 22 20.41 -10.65 13.75
CA ILE A 22 18.98 -10.32 13.69
C ILE A 22 18.34 -11.15 12.57
N HIS A 23 17.12 -11.66 12.80
CA HIS A 23 16.40 -12.35 11.74
C HIS A 23 16.19 -11.43 10.53
N ARG A 24 16.46 -11.94 9.33
CA ARG A 24 16.44 -11.16 8.09
C ARG A 24 15.15 -10.38 7.83
N ASP A 25 14.00 -10.92 8.24
CA ASP A 25 12.71 -10.31 7.98
C ASP A 25 12.40 -9.19 8.99
N LEU A 26 12.86 -9.31 10.23
CA LEU A 26 12.86 -8.21 11.21
C LEU A 26 13.79 -7.07 10.76
N SER A 27 15.00 -7.41 10.29
CA SER A 27 15.95 -6.43 9.72
C SER A 27 15.38 -5.71 8.50
N TRP A 28 14.53 -6.39 7.71
CA TRP A 28 13.88 -5.80 6.56
C TRP A 28 12.84 -4.72 6.96
N LEU A 29 12.04 -4.96 8.00
CA LEU A 29 11.14 -3.92 8.52
C LEU A 29 11.91 -2.70 9.03
N GLN A 30 13.02 -2.90 9.72
CA GLN A 30 13.91 -1.80 10.13
C GLN A 30 14.48 -1.04 8.93
N PHE A 31 14.74 -1.72 7.81
CA PHE A 31 15.10 -1.03 6.57
C PHE A 31 13.95 -0.15 6.07
N ASN A 32 12.70 -0.66 6.07
CA ASN A 32 11.55 0.13 5.63
C ASN A 32 11.25 1.32 6.56
N GLU A 33 11.56 1.21 7.85
CA GLU A 33 11.52 2.35 8.80
C GLU A 33 12.55 3.43 8.43
N ARG A 34 13.77 3.05 8.00
CA ARG A 34 14.73 4.04 7.50
C ARG A 34 14.24 4.73 6.24
N VAL A 35 13.50 4.04 5.37
CA VAL A 35 12.83 4.66 4.22
C VAL A 35 11.76 5.67 4.69
N LEU A 36 11.02 5.34 5.75
CA LEU A 36 10.05 6.27 6.35
C LEU A 36 10.73 7.50 6.97
N LEU A 37 11.91 7.34 7.57
CA LEU A 37 12.69 8.47 8.11
C LEU A 37 13.10 9.47 7.03
N GLU A 38 13.34 9.01 5.79
CA GLU A 38 13.58 9.92 4.66
C GLU A 38 12.38 10.83 4.38
N ALA A 39 11.14 10.34 4.60
CA ALA A 39 9.93 11.16 4.51
C ALA A 39 9.86 12.23 5.61
N LEU A 40 10.48 12.01 6.76
CA LEU A 40 10.54 12.95 7.89
C LEU A 40 11.76 13.90 7.82
N THR A 41 12.75 13.58 6.98
CA THR A 41 13.99 14.34 6.87
C THR A 41 13.75 15.67 6.14
N THR A 42 13.72 16.76 6.87
CA THR A 42 13.37 18.10 6.35
C THR A 42 14.38 18.70 5.36
N SER A 43 15.59 18.13 5.24
CA SER A 43 16.54 18.49 4.19
C SER A 43 16.15 17.92 2.81
N ASN A 44 15.25 16.93 2.77
CA ASN A 44 14.71 16.42 1.53
C ASN A 44 13.58 17.33 1.04
N PRO A 45 13.47 17.61 -0.26
CA PRO A 45 12.36 18.37 -0.82
C PRO A 45 11.01 17.71 -0.54
N LEU A 46 9.95 18.50 -0.39
CA LEU A 46 8.66 18.04 0.14
C LEU A 46 8.00 16.95 -0.73
N LEU A 47 8.07 17.05 -2.07
CA LEU A 47 7.52 16.01 -2.94
C LEU A 47 8.38 14.72 -2.93
N GLU A 48 9.67 14.82 -2.66
CA GLU A 48 10.50 13.61 -2.47
C GLU A 48 10.13 12.90 -1.16
N ARG A 49 9.86 13.66 -0.10
CA ARG A 49 9.38 13.12 1.18
C ARG A 49 8.03 12.41 1.00
N MET A 50 7.14 12.98 0.20
CA MET A 50 5.87 12.36 -0.18
C MET A 50 6.08 11.04 -0.95
N LYS A 51 7.07 10.98 -1.87
CA LYS A 51 7.45 9.73 -2.56
C LYS A 51 7.93 8.67 -1.57
N PHE A 52 8.81 9.03 -0.63
CA PHE A 52 9.30 8.09 0.37
C PHE A 52 8.17 7.48 1.19
N LEU A 53 7.18 8.26 1.61
CA LEU A 53 6.01 7.72 2.30
C LEU A 53 5.24 6.70 1.42
N GLY A 54 5.00 7.01 0.14
CA GLY A 54 4.36 6.08 -0.80
C GLY A 54 5.18 4.80 -1.02
N ILE A 55 6.52 4.90 -1.12
CA ILE A 55 7.44 3.78 -1.26
C ILE A 55 7.34 2.83 -0.05
N THR A 56 7.20 3.36 1.17
CA THR A 56 7.07 2.50 2.35
C THR A 56 5.86 1.58 2.30
N SER A 57 4.76 2.03 1.69
CA SER A 57 3.55 1.21 1.51
C SER A 57 3.75 0.13 0.44
N SER A 58 4.37 0.47 -0.70
CA SER A 58 4.71 -0.50 -1.74
C SER A 58 5.66 -1.58 -1.22
N ASN A 59 6.66 -1.18 -0.47
CA ASN A 59 7.60 -2.09 0.18
C ASN A 59 6.88 -3.06 1.13
N LEU A 60 5.93 -2.55 1.92
CA LEU A 60 5.17 -3.40 2.84
C LEU A 60 4.28 -4.40 2.10
N ASP A 61 3.68 -4.00 0.96
CA ASP A 61 2.92 -4.92 0.11
C ASP A 61 3.81 -6.06 -0.41
N GLU A 62 5.00 -5.75 -0.90
CA GLU A 62 5.98 -6.75 -1.36
C GLU A 62 6.45 -7.66 -0.22
N PHE A 63 6.67 -7.09 0.96
CA PHE A 63 7.04 -7.86 2.15
C PHE A 63 6.02 -8.94 2.46
N PHE A 64 4.73 -8.61 2.46
CA PHE A 64 3.68 -9.60 2.72
C PHE A 64 3.58 -10.65 1.62
N GLN A 65 3.69 -10.23 0.36
CA GLN A 65 3.60 -11.14 -0.79
C GLN A 65 4.73 -12.18 -0.81
N ILE A 66 5.94 -11.81 -0.40
CA ILE A 66 7.12 -12.66 -0.57
C ILE A 66 7.62 -13.19 0.78
N ARG A 67 8.02 -12.29 1.69
CA ARG A 67 8.73 -12.67 2.90
C ARG A 67 7.81 -13.26 3.96
N PHE A 68 6.71 -12.57 4.26
CA PHE A 68 5.74 -13.03 5.25
C PHE A 68 5.05 -14.31 4.77
N ALA A 69 4.71 -14.42 3.49
CA ALA A 69 4.18 -15.63 2.88
C ALA A 69 5.14 -16.82 3.01
N SER A 70 6.44 -16.60 2.71
CA SER A 70 7.49 -17.62 2.83
C SER A 70 7.69 -18.07 4.29
N LEU A 71 7.65 -17.13 5.25
CA LEU A 71 7.69 -17.45 6.68
C LEU A 71 6.51 -18.34 7.10
N GLY A 72 5.30 -18.03 6.64
CA GLY A 72 4.11 -18.84 6.90
C GLY A 72 4.24 -20.27 6.33
N LYS A 73 4.76 -20.43 5.10
CA LYS A 73 5.07 -21.74 4.52
C LYS A 73 6.07 -22.51 5.38
N LYS A 74 7.14 -21.83 5.82
CA LYS A 74 8.17 -22.43 6.68
C LYS A 74 7.60 -22.93 8.02
N ILE A 75 6.74 -22.14 8.67
CA ILE A 75 6.07 -22.54 9.91
C ILE A 75 5.25 -23.81 9.68
N LEU A 76 4.42 -23.87 8.63
CA LEU A 76 3.61 -25.02 8.30
C LEU A 76 4.45 -26.27 8.00
N GLN A 77 5.58 -26.13 7.34
CA GLN A 77 6.51 -27.23 7.07
C GLN A 77 7.14 -27.75 8.37
N LEU A 78 7.58 -26.84 9.25
CA LEU A 78 8.19 -27.21 10.53
C LEU A 78 7.17 -27.89 11.44
N GLN A 79 5.94 -27.40 11.52
CA GLN A 79 4.88 -28.06 12.32
C GLN A 79 4.65 -29.54 11.94
N LYS A 80 4.92 -29.89 10.67
CA LYS A 80 4.78 -31.29 10.18
C LYS A 80 6.06 -32.12 10.36
N ALA A 81 7.22 -31.53 10.08
CA ALA A 81 8.48 -32.26 10.00
C ALA A 81 9.35 -32.17 11.27
N LYS A 82 9.30 -31.05 11.98
CA LYS A 82 10.10 -30.74 13.19
C LYS A 82 9.30 -29.80 14.08
N PRO A 83 8.25 -30.29 14.78
CA PRO A 83 7.36 -29.46 15.58
C PRO A 83 8.08 -28.64 16.68
N GLU A 84 9.20 -29.15 17.19
CA GLU A 84 10.03 -28.50 18.21
C GLU A 84 10.68 -27.20 17.73
N ASP A 85 10.93 -27.04 16.43
CA ASP A 85 11.53 -25.83 15.84
C ASP A 85 10.47 -24.76 15.49
N ALA A 86 9.21 -25.15 15.31
CA ALA A 86 8.14 -24.25 14.87
C ALA A 86 7.90 -23.04 15.81
N PRO A 87 7.94 -23.18 17.15
CA PRO A 87 7.65 -22.06 18.07
C PRO A 87 8.58 -20.85 17.88
N ALA A 88 9.84 -21.07 17.53
CA ALA A 88 10.78 -19.96 17.27
C ALA A 88 10.34 -19.09 16.07
N PHE A 89 9.89 -19.72 14.99
CA PHE A 89 9.39 -19.03 13.79
C PHE A 89 8.01 -18.38 14.01
N VAL A 90 7.16 -19.02 14.81
CA VAL A 90 5.88 -18.42 15.25
C VAL A 90 6.16 -17.12 16.00
N LYS A 91 7.09 -17.12 16.95
CA LYS A 91 7.47 -15.92 17.70
C LYS A 91 7.98 -14.80 16.78
N ILE A 92 8.80 -15.13 15.76
CA ILE A 92 9.25 -14.16 14.75
C ILE A 92 8.07 -13.58 14.01
N ARG A 93 7.12 -14.40 13.56
CA ARG A 93 5.90 -13.95 12.87
C ARG A 93 5.09 -13.00 13.75
N ASP A 94 4.88 -13.35 15.01
CA ASP A 94 4.09 -12.54 15.93
C ASP A 94 4.76 -11.18 16.20
N THR A 95 6.08 -11.16 16.38
CA THR A 95 6.85 -9.91 16.47
C THR A 95 6.71 -9.06 15.20
N LEU A 96 6.78 -9.68 14.00
CA LEU A 96 6.59 -8.97 12.73
C LEU A 96 5.20 -8.34 12.62
N ILE A 97 4.16 -9.02 13.10
CA ILE A 97 2.79 -8.50 13.10
C ILE A 97 2.70 -7.26 13.99
N GLU A 98 3.26 -7.31 15.20
CA GLU A 98 3.30 -6.16 16.11
C GLU A 98 4.08 -4.99 15.52
N ASP A 99 5.22 -5.25 14.89
CA ASP A 99 6.04 -4.23 14.22
C ASP A 99 5.30 -3.59 13.04
N VAL A 100 4.57 -4.37 12.24
CA VAL A 100 3.75 -3.86 11.14
C VAL A 100 2.64 -2.95 11.63
N VAL A 101 1.97 -3.29 12.74
CA VAL A 101 0.94 -2.42 13.34
C VAL A 101 1.55 -1.09 13.78
N ARG A 102 2.69 -1.11 14.49
CA ARG A 102 3.40 0.12 14.89
C ARG A 102 3.85 0.94 13.68
N PHE A 103 4.36 0.27 12.66
CA PHE A 103 4.78 0.92 11.41
C PHE A 103 3.62 1.64 10.72
N GLY A 104 2.41 1.03 10.69
CA GLY A 104 1.21 1.66 10.17
C GLY A 104 0.84 2.96 10.90
N VAL A 105 0.96 2.97 12.24
CA VAL A 105 0.78 4.20 13.04
C VAL A 105 1.81 5.27 12.66
N SER A 106 3.09 4.88 12.53
CA SER A 106 4.14 5.81 12.11
C SER A 106 3.94 6.35 10.69
N GLN A 107 3.36 5.56 9.76
CA GLN A 107 2.95 6.05 8.45
C GLN A 107 1.83 7.11 8.55
N SER A 108 0.84 6.90 9.44
CA SER A 108 -0.24 7.86 9.67
C SER A 108 0.31 9.19 10.21
N GLU A 109 1.10 9.15 11.27
CA GLU A 109 1.73 10.34 11.84
C GLU A 109 2.61 11.09 10.82
N THR A 110 3.31 10.34 9.96
CA THR A 110 4.12 10.93 8.88
C THR A 110 3.24 11.60 7.83
N LEU A 111 2.11 10.99 7.47
CA LEU A 111 1.14 11.57 6.54
C LEU A 111 0.58 12.89 7.08
N ASP A 112 0.22 12.95 8.36
CA ASP A 112 -0.29 14.17 9.01
C ASP A 112 0.72 15.31 8.97
N ILE A 113 1.99 15.01 9.27
CA ILE A 113 3.09 15.99 9.19
C ILE A 113 3.23 16.50 7.75
N LEU A 114 3.32 15.60 6.77
CA LEU A 114 3.46 15.98 5.37
C LEU A 114 2.24 16.73 4.85
N SER A 115 1.03 16.34 5.26
CA SER A 115 -0.22 17.01 4.88
C SER A 115 -0.22 18.47 5.36
N SER A 116 0.22 18.73 6.59
CA SER A 116 0.34 20.09 7.12
C SER A 116 1.36 20.92 6.35
N GLU A 117 2.53 20.36 5.99
CA GLU A 117 3.55 21.06 5.23
C GLU A 117 3.15 21.28 3.76
N LEU A 118 2.42 20.32 3.16
CA LEU A 118 1.88 20.44 1.81
C LEU A 118 0.78 21.52 1.74
N ASP A 119 -0.08 21.60 2.76
CA ASP A 119 -1.12 22.62 2.83
C ASP A 119 -0.51 24.04 2.88
N ALA A 120 0.59 24.22 3.61
CA ALA A 120 1.33 25.49 3.68
C ALA A 120 1.87 25.95 2.31
N VAL A 121 2.03 25.06 1.36
CA VAL A 121 2.46 25.35 -0.02
C VAL A 121 1.33 25.24 -1.04
N GLY A 122 0.08 25.17 -0.57
CA GLY A 122 -1.12 25.15 -1.42
C GLY A 122 -1.49 23.79 -2.01
N ILE A 123 -1.04 22.69 -1.39
CA ILE A 123 -1.41 21.33 -1.75
C ILE A 123 -2.12 20.69 -0.55
N ARG A 124 -3.44 20.57 -0.61
CA ARG A 124 -4.26 19.99 0.45
C ARG A 124 -4.41 18.49 0.24
N VAL A 125 -3.92 17.68 1.17
CA VAL A 125 -4.24 16.26 1.25
C VAL A 125 -5.54 16.13 2.04
N ALA A 126 -6.57 15.66 1.36
CA ALA A 126 -7.93 15.58 1.90
C ALA A 126 -8.16 14.20 2.51
N THR A 127 -7.92 14.08 3.81
CA THR A 127 -8.15 12.90 4.64
C THR A 127 -9.01 13.28 5.83
N ASP A 128 -9.83 12.35 6.32
CA ASP A 128 -10.70 12.54 7.50
C ASP A 128 -11.55 13.82 7.38
N ILE A 129 -12.29 13.94 6.26
CA ILE A 129 -13.08 15.13 5.92
C ILE A 129 -14.49 14.96 6.48
N ASP A 130 -14.95 15.94 7.24
CA ASP A 130 -16.33 16.01 7.69
C ASP A 130 -17.28 16.48 6.56
N GLU A 131 -18.56 16.06 6.60
CA GLU A 131 -19.56 16.44 5.59
C GLU A 131 -19.76 17.96 5.47
N GLU A 132 -19.45 18.73 6.53
CA GLU A 132 -19.50 20.19 6.56
C GLU A 132 -18.28 20.86 5.94
N ASP A 133 -17.18 20.12 5.68
CA ASP A 133 -15.99 20.68 5.09
C ASP A 133 -16.19 20.98 3.60
N PRO A 134 -15.68 22.12 3.07
CA PRO A 134 -15.78 22.43 1.65
C PRO A 134 -15.13 21.36 0.74
N GLU A 135 -14.13 20.68 1.25
CA GLU A 135 -13.42 19.58 0.58
C GLU A 135 -14.32 18.39 0.30
N PHE A 136 -15.32 18.14 1.16
CA PHE A 136 -16.28 17.05 0.98
C PHE A 136 -17.06 17.20 -0.33
N GLU A 137 -17.55 18.40 -0.65
CA GLU A 137 -18.25 18.66 -1.91
C GLU A 137 -17.34 18.58 -3.13
N ILE A 138 -16.06 18.96 -3.00
CA ILE A 138 -15.06 18.77 -4.06
C ILE A 138 -14.86 17.28 -4.29
N GLY A 139 -14.63 16.50 -3.24
CA GLY A 139 -14.50 15.04 -3.27
C GLY A 139 -15.72 14.36 -3.87
N ARG A 140 -16.93 14.80 -3.50
CA ARG A 140 -18.18 14.31 -4.08
C ARG A 140 -18.25 14.54 -5.59
N GLY A 141 -17.81 15.70 -6.06
CA GLY A 141 -17.72 16.02 -7.47
C GLY A 141 -16.77 15.07 -8.22
N VAL A 142 -15.60 14.80 -7.66
CA VAL A 142 -14.62 13.83 -8.19
C VAL A 142 -15.22 12.44 -8.24
N PHE A 143 -15.82 11.99 -7.13
CA PHE A 143 -16.42 10.68 -7.01
C PHE A 143 -17.51 10.46 -8.09
N LEU A 144 -18.47 11.36 -8.20
CA LEU A 144 -19.58 11.24 -9.13
C LEU A 144 -19.17 11.34 -10.61
N SER A 145 -18.11 12.11 -10.91
CA SER A 145 -17.65 12.33 -12.29
C SER A 145 -16.65 11.29 -12.77
N HIS A 146 -15.76 10.82 -11.91
CA HIS A 146 -14.60 10.02 -12.31
C HIS A 146 -14.58 8.61 -11.73
N ILE A 147 -15.24 8.34 -10.59
CA ILE A 147 -15.19 7.03 -9.94
C ILE A 147 -16.50 6.27 -10.16
N PHE A 148 -17.62 6.82 -9.73
CA PHE A 148 -18.92 6.16 -9.75
C PHE A 148 -19.33 5.59 -11.12
N PRO A 149 -19.12 6.29 -12.27
CA PRO A 149 -19.45 5.75 -13.60
C PRO A 149 -18.59 4.55 -14.02
N GLN A 150 -17.45 4.33 -13.38
CA GLN A 150 -16.53 3.23 -13.68
C GLN A 150 -16.71 2.04 -12.74
N LEU A 151 -17.48 2.20 -11.66
CA LEU A 151 -17.76 1.09 -10.75
C LEU A 151 -18.69 0.08 -11.42
N PRO A 152 -18.48 -1.23 -11.26
CA PRO A 152 -19.43 -2.24 -11.69
C PRO A 152 -20.74 -2.12 -10.89
N ALA A 153 -21.79 -2.71 -11.42
CA ALA A 153 -23.07 -2.78 -10.70
C ALA A 153 -22.87 -3.44 -9.33
N PRO A 154 -23.52 -2.91 -8.28
CA PRO A 154 -23.48 -3.52 -6.97
C PRO A 154 -24.06 -4.93 -7.00
N GLU A 155 -23.43 -5.84 -6.28
CA GLU A 155 -23.88 -7.21 -6.09
C GLU A 155 -24.22 -7.42 -4.61
N ASP A 156 -25.06 -8.42 -4.31
CA ASP A 156 -25.29 -8.81 -2.93
C ASP A 156 -23.98 -9.29 -2.28
N PHE A 157 -23.70 -8.78 -1.09
CA PHE A 157 -22.53 -9.18 -0.36
C PHE A 157 -22.71 -10.60 0.22
N THR A 158 -21.81 -11.48 -0.17
CA THR A 158 -21.57 -12.75 0.50
C THR A 158 -20.11 -12.83 0.91
N PRO A 159 -19.78 -13.33 2.12
CA PRO A 159 -18.39 -13.39 2.57
C PRO A 159 -17.47 -14.13 1.62
N THR A 160 -17.98 -15.12 0.88
CA THR A 160 -17.23 -15.90 -0.11
C THR A 160 -16.64 -15.05 -1.24
N LYS A 161 -17.20 -13.86 -1.50
CA LYS A 161 -16.68 -12.93 -2.50
C LYS A 161 -15.28 -12.41 -2.19
N LEU A 162 -14.88 -12.40 -0.91
CA LEU A 162 -13.50 -12.08 -0.52
C LEU A 162 -12.49 -13.02 -1.18
N SER A 163 -12.84 -14.29 -1.37
CA SER A 163 -11.95 -15.25 -2.03
C SER A 163 -11.77 -14.99 -3.53
N LEU A 164 -12.65 -14.18 -4.13
CA LEU A 164 -12.61 -13.82 -5.55
C LEU A 164 -11.68 -12.62 -5.84
N LEU A 165 -11.24 -11.90 -4.79
CA LEU A 165 -10.29 -10.81 -4.96
C LEU A 165 -8.93 -11.37 -5.39
N ASP A 166 -8.37 -10.79 -6.41
CA ASP A 166 -7.01 -11.05 -6.85
C ASP A 166 -5.99 -10.39 -5.89
N ASN A 167 -4.70 -10.62 -6.11
CA ASN A 167 -3.65 -10.03 -5.30
C ASN A 167 -3.69 -8.50 -5.36
N LEU A 168 -3.66 -7.82 -4.19
CA LEU A 168 -3.75 -6.37 -4.02
C LEU A 168 -5.02 -5.74 -4.61
N GLU A 169 -6.05 -6.53 -4.85
CA GLU A 169 -7.34 -6.01 -5.28
C GLU A 169 -8.18 -5.57 -4.10
N SER A 170 -8.98 -4.53 -4.32
CA SER A 170 -9.87 -3.95 -3.32
C SER A 170 -11.33 -4.07 -3.73
N ALA A 171 -12.21 -4.06 -2.72
CA ALA A 171 -13.64 -3.96 -2.92
C ALA A 171 -14.28 -3.12 -1.80
N ALA A 172 -15.38 -2.47 -2.13
CA ALA A 172 -16.22 -1.80 -1.18
C ALA A 172 -17.32 -2.72 -0.66
N VAL A 173 -17.61 -2.61 0.63
CA VAL A 173 -18.76 -3.24 1.30
C VAL A 173 -19.64 -2.13 1.86
N VAL A 174 -20.90 -2.08 1.44
CA VAL A 174 -21.83 -1.04 1.87
C VAL A 174 -22.93 -1.67 2.72
N LYS A 175 -23.08 -1.22 3.97
CA LYS A 175 -24.10 -1.68 4.94
C LYS A 175 -24.23 -3.21 4.98
N ASP A 176 -23.13 -3.91 4.93
CA ASP A 176 -23.09 -5.38 4.97
C ASP A 176 -23.96 -6.11 3.93
N SER A 177 -24.51 -5.37 2.99
CA SER A 177 -25.46 -5.90 2.04
C SER A 177 -24.98 -5.84 0.60
N LEU A 178 -24.14 -4.86 0.23
CA LEU A 178 -23.66 -4.69 -1.13
C LEU A 178 -22.16 -4.87 -1.21
N TRP A 179 -21.75 -5.45 -2.34
CA TRP A 179 -20.36 -5.69 -2.72
C TRP A 179 -20.07 -5.05 -4.06
N ILE A 180 -18.96 -4.30 -4.14
CA ILE A 180 -18.52 -3.65 -5.37
C ILE A 180 -17.01 -3.82 -5.49
N ARG A 181 -16.55 -4.55 -6.49
CA ARG A 181 -15.11 -4.63 -6.80
C ARG A 181 -14.64 -3.28 -7.30
N ILE A 182 -13.51 -2.81 -6.79
CA ILE A 182 -12.92 -1.54 -7.22
C ILE A 182 -12.02 -1.81 -8.42
N PRO A 183 -12.29 -1.22 -9.61
CA PRO A 183 -11.48 -1.45 -10.79
C PRO A 183 -10.03 -0.99 -10.59
N ARG A 184 -9.08 -1.85 -10.94
CA ARG A 184 -7.63 -1.54 -10.88
C ARG A 184 -7.20 -0.39 -11.80
N ALA A 185 -8.02 -0.06 -12.80
CA ALA A 185 -7.78 1.05 -13.73
C ALA A 185 -8.01 2.42 -13.09
N LEU A 186 -8.73 2.49 -11.96
CA LEU A 186 -8.92 3.73 -11.23
C LEU A 186 -7.61 4.20 -10.59
N PRO A 187 -7.26 5.49 -10.72
CA PRO A 187 -6.10 6.04 -10.04
C PRO A 187 -6.23 5.88 -8.53
N PRO A 188 -5.16 5.49 -7.80
CA PRO A 188 -5.19 5.38 -6.35
C PRO A 188 -5.30 6.74 -5.64
N VAL A 189 -4.89 7.81 -6.30
CA VAL A 189 -4.96 9.21 -5.82
C VAL A 189 -5.43 10.10 -6.95
N PHE A 190 -6.36 10.99 -6.64
CA PHE A 190 -6.90 12.00 -7.54
C PHE A 190 -6.33 13.37 -7.20
N LEU A 191 -5.85 14.09 -8.22
CA LEU A 191 -5.42 15.47 -8.11
C LEU A 191 -6.47 16.37 -8.75
N VAL A 192 -6.97 17.32 -7.99
CA VAL A 192 -7.99 18.26 -8.44
C VAL A 192 -7.56 19.68 -8.11
N ARG A 193 -7.75 20.59 -9.05
CA ARG A 193 -7.54 22.00 -8.80
C ARG A 193 -8.80 22.61 -8.21
N GLY A 194 -8.67 23.37 -7.16
CA GLY A 194 -9.76 24.13 -6.56
C GLY A 194 -10.39 25.12 -7.57
N ARG A 195 -11.54 25.65 -7.24
CA ARG A 195 -12.33 26.47 -8.14
C ARG A 195 -11.65 27.84 -8.36
N GLU A 196 -11.36 28.16 -9.62
CA GLU A 196 -10.74 29.42 -10.00
C GLU A 196 -11.55 30.63 -9.47
N GLY A 197 -10.87 31.56 -8.81
CA GLY A 197 -11.48 32.72 -8.16
C GLY A 197 -11.95 32.55 -6.71
N PHE A 198 -11.96 31.30 -6.18
CA PHE A 198 -12.32 31.02 -4.79
C PHE A 198 -11.18 30.36 -4.01
N ASP A 199 -10.53 29.39 -4.60
CA ASP A 199 -9.47 28.64 -4.00
C ASP A 199 -8.53 28.08 -5.06
N SER A 200 -7.29 28.52 -5.07
CA SER A 200 -6.26 28.11 -6.03
C SER A 200 -5.48 26.87 -5.61
N ARG A 201 -5.83 26.23 -4.48
CA ARG A 201 -5.13 25.06 -3.98
C ARG A 201 -5.30 23.84 -4.89
N LEU A 202 -4.34 22.93 -4.79
CA LEU A 202 -4.44 21.57 -5.33
C LEU A 202 -4.94 20.65 -4.23
N TYR A 203 -5.90 19.81 -4.56
CA TYR A 203 -6.49 18.83 -3.64
C TYR A 203 -6.08 17.43 -4.05
N LEU A 204 -5.58 16.65 -3.11
CA LEU A 204 -5.26 15.24 -3.25
C LEU A 204 -6.30 14.42 -2.48
N PHE A 205 -7.01 13.53 -3.18
CA PHE A 205 -7.98 12.61 -2.59
C PHE A 205 -7.53 11.17 -2.83
N PHE A 206 -7.56 10.36 -1.81
CA PHE A 206 -7.37 8.92 -1.97
C PHE A 206 -8.65 8.24 -2.45
N LEU A 207 -8.51 7.24 -3.30
CA LEU A 207 -9.62 6.52 -3.91
C LEU A 207 -10.51 5.84 -2.85
N ASP A 208 -9.92 5.20 -1.86
CA ASP A 208 -10.65 4.50 -0.79
C ASP A 208 -11.40 5.47 0.12
N ASP A 209 -10.86 6.66 0.42
CA ASP A 209 -11.56 7.71 1.17
C ASP A 209 -12.80 8.18 0.40
N LEU A 210 -12.64 8.55 -0.89
CA LEU A 210 -13.77 8.96 -1.74
C LEU A 210 -14.86 7.89 -1.86
N ILE A 211 -14.49 6.62 -1.84
CA ILE A 211 -15.45 5.52 -1.88
C ILE A 211 -16.18 5.42 -0.53
N MET A 212 -15.48 5.50 0.59
CA MET A 212 -16.08 5.42 1.92
C MET A 212 -17.06 6.57 2.16
N ASP A 213 -16.67 7.78 1.78
CA ASP A 213 -17.44 9.00 2.04
C ASP A 213 -18.72 9.10 1.15
N HIS A 214 -18.63 8.67 -0.11
CA HIS A 214 -19.67 9.03 -1.08
C HIS A 214 -20.44 7.85 -1.67
N LEU A 215 -19.93 6.62 -1.60
CA LEU A 215 -20.55 5.47 -2.27
C LEU A 215 -21.93 5.14 -1.69
N GLY A 216 -22.05 5.14 -0.37
CA GLY A 216 -23.32 4.85 0.31
C GLY A 216 -24.42 5.81 -0.13
N ALA A 217 -24.16 7.11 -0.12
CA ALA A 217 -25.10 8.14 -0.55
C ALA A 217 -25.48 8.01 -2.03
N ALA A 218 -24.49 7.75 -2.91
CA ALA A 218 -24.74 7.56 -4.35
C ALA A 218 -25.63 6.35 -4.66
N LEU A 219 -25.62 5.34 -3.79
CA LEU A 219 -26.50 4.16 -3.89
C LEU A 219 -27.83 4.31 -3.17
N GLY A 220 -28.15 5.48 -2.62
CA GLY A 220 -29.36 5.71 -1.81
C GLY A 220 -29.32 4.97 -0.46
N LYS A 221 -28.14 4.62 0.01
CA LYS A 221 -27.89 3.95 1.30
C LYS A 221 -26.87 4.76 2.10
N PRO A 222 -27.20 5.97 2.56
CA PRO A 222 -26.25 6.82 3.28
C PRO A 222 -25.75 6.14 4.56
N GLY A 223 -24.50 6.38 4.87
CA GLY A 223 -23.75 5.79 6.00
C GLY A 223 -22.95 4.55 5.59
N GLU A 224 -22.20 4.06 6.51
CA GLU A 224 -21.41 2.84 6.60
C GLU A 224 -20.95 2.17 5.28
N ALA A 225 -19.86 2.65 4.73
CA ALA A 225 -19.11 1.96 3.71
C ALA A 225 -17.71 1.64 4.23
N GLY A 226 -17.23 0.45 3.95
CA GLY A 226 -15.87 0.03 4.21
C GLY A 226 -15.19 -0.45 2.95
N VAL A 227 -13.87 -0.34 2.93
CA VAL A 227 -13.04 -0.86 1.83
C VAL A 227 -12.14 -1.96 2.38
N VAL A 228 -12.12 -3.09 1.69
CA VAL A 228 -11.25 -4.23 1.98
C VAL A 228 -10.23 -4.42 0.86
N ARG A 229 -9.02 -4.88 1.21
CA ARG A 229 -7.95 -5.19 0.26
C ARG A 229 -7.26 -6.50 0.63
N LEU A 230 -7.16 -7.41 -0.33
CA LEU A 230 -6.56 -8.72 -0.13
C LEU A 230 -5.15 -8.79 -0.72
N THR A 231 -4.19 -9.21 0.10
CA THR A 231 -2.82 -9.53 -0.36
C THR A 231 -2.66 -11.04 -0.42
N ARG A 232 -2.08 -11.52 -1.51
CA ARG A 232 -1.82 -12.94 -1.74
C ARG A 232 -0.33 -13.23 -1.82
N ASP A 233 0.02 -14.47 -1.60
CA ASP A 233 1.36 -15.00 -1.77
C ASP A 233 1.81 -14.79 -3.23
N GLY A 234 2.84 -13.98 -3.40
CA GLY A 234 3.43 -13.67 -4.70
C GLY A 234 4.64 -14.54 -5.03
N ASP A 235 5.14 -15.31 -4.06
CA ASP A 235 6.21 -16.27 -4.24
C ASP A 235 5.62 -17.61 -4.75
N PHE A 236 5.03 -17.51 -5.92
CA PHE A 236 4.75 -18.70 -6.70
C PHE A 236 6.08 -19.13 -7.29
N THR A 237 6.79 -19.97 -6.54
CA THR A 237 7.77 -20.84 -7.18
C THR A 237 6.97 -21.62 -8.19
N LEU A 238 7.14 -21.29 -9.46
CA LEU A 238 6.79 -22.18 -10.55
C LEU A 238 7.56 -23.48 -10.28
N GLU A 239 7.00 -24.37 -9.48
CA GLU A 239 7.10 -25.78 -9.73
C GLU A 239 6.38 -25.97 -11.06
N LEU A 240 6.96 -25.37 -12.10
CA LEU A 240 6.83 -25.87 -13.43
C LEU A 240 7.33 -27.30 -13.32
N GLU A 241 6.39 -28.25 -13.16
CA GLU A 241 6.58 -29.51 -13.81
C GLU A 241 7.08 -29.12 -15.21
N LEU A 242 8.35 -29.33 -15.43
CA LEU A 242 9.00 -29.20 -16.73
C LEU A 242 8.41 -30.32 -17.63
N GLY A 243 7.16 -30.15 -18.00
CA GLY A 243 6.60 -30.78 -19.17
C GLY A 243 7.31 -30.14 -20.35
N GLU A 244 7.97 -31.00 -21.11
CA GLU A 244 8.83 -30.67 -22.28
C GLU A 244 8.09 -30.06 -23.47
N ASP A 245 6.96 -29.36 -23.31
CA ASP A 245 6.17 -28.82 -24.41
C ASP A 245 6.14 -27.26 -24.42
N SER A 246 6.97 -26.72 -25.28
CA SER A 246 6.85 -25.57 -26.21
C SER A 246 5.92 -24.39 -25.86
N GLU A 247 5.76 -23.96 -24.62
CA GLU A 247 5.13 -22.66 -24.36
C GLU A 247 6.13 -21.51 -24.59
N SER A 248 5.70 -20.48 -25.32
CA SER A 248 6.51 -19.29 -25.57
C SER A 248 6.80 -18.54 -24.26
N VAL A 249 7.94 -17.84 -24.17
CA VAL A 249 8.31 -17.04 -22.98
C VAL A 249 7.18 -16.07 -22.57
N PRO A 250 6.47 -15.38 -23.50
CA PRO A 250 5.33 -14.53 -23.15
C PRO A 250 4.17 -15.29 -22.49
N ASP A 251 3.86 -16.50 -22.93
CA ASP A 251 2.77 -17.31 -22.38
C ASP A 251 3.14 -17.82 -20.99
N ARG A 252 4.38 -18.20 -20.77
CA ARG A 252 4.92 -18.57 -19.45
C ARG A 252 4.84 -17.40 -18.45
N VAL A 253 5.15 -16.16 -18.90
CA VAL A 253 5.02 -14.96 -18.08
C VAL A 253 3.56 -14.69 -17.75
N ARG A 254 2.63 -14.83 -18.70
CA ARG A 254 1.19 -14.66 -18.46
C ARG A 254 0.64 -15.69 -17.48
N THR A 255 1.05 -16.95 -17.61
CA THR A 255 0.65 -18.03 -16.70
C THR A 255 1.20 -17.78 -15.29
N ALA A 256 2.47 -17.35 -15.16
CA ALA A 256 3.07 -16.97 -13.90
C ALA A 256 2.35 -15.79 -13.24
N THR A 257 1.98 -14.76 -14.02
CA THR A 257 1.24 -13.60 -13.52
C THR A 257 -0.15 -13.99 -13.00
N ARG A 258 -0.90 -14.82 -13.76
CA ARG A 258 -2.21 -15.33 -13.33
C ARG A 258 -2.13 -16.23 -12.09
N ALA A 259 -1.08 -17.05 -11.98
CA ALA A 259 -0.84 -17.87 -10.80
C ALA A 259 -0.54 -17.01 -9.56
N ARG A 260 0.22 -15.91 -9.74
CA ARG A 260 0.51 -14.93 -8.68
C ARG A 260 -0.76 -14.25 -8.16
N ASP A 261 -1.70 -13.92 -9.04
CA ASP A 261 -2.98 -13.31 -8.65
C ASP A 261 -3.87 -14.27 -7.85
N ARG A 262 -3.66 -15.57 -7.95
CA ARG A 262 -4.42 -16.63 -7.26
C ARG A 262 -3.66 -17.32 -6.12
N GLY A 263 -2.55 -16.74 -5.69
CA GLY A 263 -1.76 -17.22 -4.54
C GLY A 263 -2.61 -17.33 -3.26
N ARG A 264 -2.10 -18.07 -2.27
CA ARG A 264 -2.75 -18.17 -0.95
C ARG A 264 -2.93 -16.77 -0.35
N PRO A 265 -4.10 -16.45 0.25
CA PRO A 265 -4.26 -15.23 1.04
C PRO A 265 -3.24 -15.15 2.17
N VAL A 266 -2.63 -13.97 2.36
CA VAL A 266 -1.62 -13.74 3.41
C VAL A 266 -1.94 -12.56 4.29
N ARG A 267 -2.75 -11.59 3.81
CA ARG A 267 -3.18 -10.41 4.57
C ARG A 267 -4.51 -9.89 4.05
N LEU A 268 -5.42 -9.55 4.96
CA LEU A 268 -6.59 -8.72 4.69
C LEU A 268 -6.41 -7.37 5.39
N GLN A 269 -6.50 -6.29 4.66
CA GLN A 269 -6.56 -4.93 5.18
C GLN A 269 -7.97 -4.38 4.98
N TYR A 270 -8.40 -3.49 5.88
CA TYR A 270 -9.67 -2.79 5.72
C TYR A 270 -9.61 -1.40 6.34
N ARG A 271 -10.50 -0.53 5.86
CA ARG A 271 -10.82 0.80 6.39
C ARG A 271 -12.32 1.01 6.40
N GLY A 272 -12.78 1.92 7.24
CA GLY A 272 -14.20 2.17 7.44
C GLY A 272 -14.91 1.02 8.15
N GLU A 273 -16.22 1.02 8.11
CA GLU A 273 -17.02 0.01 8.77
C GLU A 273 -17.17 -1.25 7.92
N ILE A 274 -16.74 -2.37 8.46
CA ILE A 274 -16.94 -3.69 7.87
C ILE A 274 -17.65 -4.61 8.85
N ALA A 275 -18.53 -5.47 8.33
CA ALA A 275 -19.21 -6.46 9.14
C ALA A 275 -18.29 -7.46 9.79
N ASP A 276 -18.62 -7.90 10.99
CA ASP A 276 -17.97 -9.01 11.67
C ASP A 276 -17.87 -10.25 10.79
N ARG A 277 -18.86 -10.49 9.93
CA ARG A 277 -18.88 -11.63 8.99
C ARG A 277 -17.73 -11.58 7.96
N VAL A 278 -17.20 -10.38 7.63
CA VAL A 278 -16.01 -10.24 6.79
C VAL A 278 -14.80 -10.81 7.53
N VAL A 279 -14.62 -10.42 8.80
CA VAL A 279 -13.54 -10.90 9.66
C VAL A 279 -13.68 -12.40 9.91
N LEU A 280 -14.88 -12.86 10.25
CA LEU A 280 -15.15 -14.29 10.49
C LEU A 280 -14.86 -15.15 9.26
N TYR A 281 -15.20 -14.68 8.05
CA TYR A 281 -14.87 -15.39 6.83
C TYR A 281 -13.37 -15.34 6.51
N ALA A 282 -12.71 -14.22 6.78
CA ALA A 282 -11.25 -14.12 6.62
C ALA A 282 -10.54 -15.20 7.47
N LEU A 283 -11.00 -15.44 8.70
CA LEU A 283 -10.48 -16.49 9.57
C LEU A 283 -10.85 -17.90 9.07
N SER A 284 -12.11 -18.15 8.78
CA SER A 284 -12.62 -19.50 8.49
C SER A 284 -12.47 -19.89 7.02
N GLY A 285 -12.83 -19.01 6.09
CA GLY A 285 -12.86 -19.26 4.64
C GLY A 285 -11.53 -19.01 3.96
N LEU A 286 -10.88 -17.87 4.25
CA LEU A 286 -9.55 -17.56 3.73
C LEU A 286 -8.43 -18.20 4.54
N LYS A 287 -8.74 -18.73 5.72
CA LYS A 287 -7.79 -19.35 6.66
C LYS A 287 -6.65 -18.40 7.07
N LEU A 288 -6.97 -17.12 7.20
CA LEU A 288 -6.08 -16.14 7.80
C LEU A 288 -6.11 -16.27 9.32
N GLU A 289 -5.03 -15.89 9.98
CA GLU A 289 -4.98 -15.73 11.44
C GLU A 289 -5.36 -14.28 11.82
N TYR A 290 -5.77 -14.04 13.07
CA TYR A 290 -6.15 -12.69 13.54
C TYR A 290 -5.06 -11.65 13.23
N GLY A 291 -3.79 -11.98 13.44
CA GLY A 291 -2.67 -11.11 13.14
C GLY A 291 -2.42 -10.84 11.64
N GLN A 292 -3.20 -11.42 10.76
CA GLN A 292 -3.15 -11.19 9.30
C GLN A 292 -4.32 -10.33 8.81
N ILE A 293 -5.18 -9.86 9.72
CA ILE A 293 -6.33 -9.00 9.44
C ILE A 293 -6.06 -7.66 10.10
N PHE A 294 -5.91 -6.61 9.31
CA PHE A 294 -5.46 -5.30 9.76
C PHE A 294 -6.48 -4.22 9.45
N THR A 295 -6.88 -3.47 10.47
CA THR A 295 -7.44 -2.12 10.26
C THR A 295 -6.28 -1.22 9.84
N SER A 296 -6.41 -0.55 8.71
CA SER A 296 -5.36 0.36 8.25
C SER A 296 -5.60 1.76 8.82
N PRO A 297 -4.62 2.36 9.50
CA PRO A 297 -4.71 3.74 9.99
C PRO A 297 -4.50 4.77 8.88
N VAL A 298 -4.10 4.33 7.69
CA VAL A 298 -3.89 5.17 6.50
C VAL A 298 -4.64 4.60 5.31
N SER A 299 -4.78 5.41 4.25
CA SER A 299 -5.35 4.96 2.98
C SER A 299 -4.70 3.65 2.49
N LEU A 300 -5.53 2.72 2.02
CA LEU A 300 -5.08 1.50 1.33
C LEU A 300 -4.41 1.81 -0.02
N CYS A 301 -4.51 3.07 -0.46
CA CYS A 301 -3.96 3.61 -1.70
C CYS A 301 -2.70 4.47 -1.47
N LEU A 302 -2.08 4.43 -0.28
CA LEU A 302 -0.95 5.28 0.11
C LEU A 302 0.24 5.20 -0.88
N GLN A 303 0.48 4.05 -1.51
CA GLN A 303 1.49 3.87 -2.57
C GLN A 303 1.26 4.80 -3.78
N GLY A 304 0.04 5.28 -3.97
CA GLY A 304 -0.33 6.24 -5.01
C GLY A 304 0.34 7.61 -4.87
N LEU A 305 0.85 7.94 -3.67
CA LEU A 305 1.61 9.17 -3.44
C LEU A 305 2.90 9.23 -4.28
N THR A 306 3.53 8.08 -4.57
CA THR A 306 4.76 8.04 -5.38
C THR A 306 4.55 8.54 -6.81
N PRO A 307 3.65 7.99 -7.63
CA PRO A 307 3.37 8.51 -8.97
C PRO A 307 2.73 9.91 -8.91
N MET A 308 1.93 10.22 -7.90
CA MET A 308 1.31 11.54 -7.75
C MET A 308 2.37 12.62 -7.51
N ALA A 309 3.34 12.40 -6.65
CA ALA A 309 4.44 13.34 -6.44
C ALA A 309 5.28 13.52 -7.72
N ALA A 310 5.47 12.46 -8.52
CA ALA A 310 6.15 12.57 -9.81
C ALA A 310 5.36 13.45 -10.80
N ASN A 311 4.04 13.36 -10.82
CA ASN A 311 3.18 14.22 -11.64
C ASN A 311 3.26 15.69 -11.19
N LEU A 312 3.22 15.93 -9.87
CA LEU A 312 3.34 17.27 -9.30
C LEU A 312 4.70 17.94 -9.57
N THR A 313 5.75 17.18 -9.83
CA THR A 313 7.09 17.71 -10.15
C THR A 313 7.07 18.68 -11.33
N GLN A 314 6.18 18.47 -12.31
CA GLN A 314 6.07 19.35 -13.48
C GLN A 314 5.45 20.70 -13.12
N GLU A 315 4.51 20.73 -12.17
CA GLU A 315 3.82 21.96 -11.73
C GLU A 315 4.56 22.68 -10.60
N ARG A 316 5.29 21.94 -9.78
CA ARG A 316 5.95 22.41 -8.54
C ARG A 316 7.41 21.93 -8.50
N PRO A 317 8.24 22.31 -9.48
CA PRO A 317 9.63 21.85 -9.53
C PRO A 317 10.49 22.31 -8.33
N GLU A 318 10.10 23.38 -7.66
CA GLU A 318 10.77 23.89 -6.47
C GLU A 318 10.63 22.95 -5.25
N LEU A 319 9.68 22.02 -5.27
CA LEU A 319 9.44 21.04 -4.21
C LEU A 319 10.14 19.69 -4.46
N THR A 320 11.03 19.62 -5.44
CA THR A 320 11.79 18.41 -5.81
C THR A 320 13.29 18.66 -5.83
N TYR A 321 14.09 17.62 -5.95
CA TYR A 321 15.51 17.79 -6.22
C TYR A 321 15.72 18.47 -7.58
N PRO A 322 16.74 19.37 -7.69
CA PRO A 322 17.11 19.92 -8.99
C PRO A 322 17.52 18.79 -9.94
N ALA A 323 17.22 18.95 -11.22
CA ALA A 323 17.64 17.98 -12.22
C ALA A 323 19.15 17.76 -12.21
N LEU A 324 19.56 16.51 -12.14
CA LEU A 324 20.98 16.16 -12.22
C LEU A 324 21.53 16.58 -13.57
N LYS A 325 22.60 17.36 -13.56
CA LYS A 325 23.36 17.63 -14.78
C LYS A 325 24.15 16.37 -15.13
N ASN A 326 23.89 15.81 -16.31
CA ASN A 326 24.69 14.71 -16.80
C ASN A 326 26.14 15.20 -16.99
N LEU A 327 27.03 14.70 -16.18
CA LEU A 327 28.48 14.91 -16.33
C LEU A 327 29.00 13.91 -17.36
N ILE A 328 28.99 14.30 -18.62
CA ILE A 328 29.64 13.51 -19.66
C ILE A 328 31.15 13.82 -19.60
N PRO A 329 32.02 12.83 -19.44
CA PRO A 329 33.43 13.04 -19.48
C PRO A 329 33.81 13.74 -20.81
N LYS A 330 34.66 14.76 -20.75
CA LYS A 330 35.02 15.56 -21.93
C LYS A 330 35.47 14.73 -23.15
N ARG A 331 36.13 13.57 -22.94
CA ARG A 331 36.54 12.63 -23.98
C ARG A 331 35.34 12.00 -24.71
N LEU A 332 34.17 11.85 -24.04
CA LEU A 332 32.95 11.24 -24.58
C LEU A 332 32.00 12.27 -25.19
N GLU A 333 32.18 13.58 -24.93
CA GLU A 333 31.32 14.65 -25.49
C GLU A 333 31.34 14.69 -27.01
N ARG A 334 32.41 14.21 -27.63
CA ARG A 334 32.67 14.20 -29.09
C ARG A 334 32.60 12.82 -29.72
N ALA A 335 32.43 11.77 -28.91
CA ALA A 335 32.39 10.41 -29.40
C ALA A 335 31.09 10.17 -30.19
N LYS A 336 31.24 9.67 -31.43
CA LYS A 336 30.08 9.24 -32.23
C LYS A 336 29.52 7.90 -31.77
N GLU A 337 30.38 7.06 -31.23
CA GLU A 337 30.06 5.78 -30.61
C GLU A 337 30.88 5.60 -29.33
N VAL A 338 30.17 5.29 -28.21
CA VAL A 338 30.77 5.17 -26.87
C VAL A 338 31.80 4.03 -26.78
N PHE A 339 31.60 2.97 -27.57
CA PHE A 339 32.48 1.79 -27.55
C PHE A 339 33.82 1.97 -28.32
N GLU A 340 33.92 3.02 -29.12
CA GLU A 340 35.19 3.33 -29.83
C GLU A 340 36.17 4.15 -28.97
N GLU A 341 35.70 4.75 -27.84
CA GLU A 341 36.43 5.65 -26.96
C GLU A 341 36.72 5.07 -25.57
N LEU A 342 36.21 3.85 -25.27
CA LEU A 342 36.47 3.11 -24.04
C LEU A 342 37.70 2.18 -24.22
#